data_0d5053ddfbbdac6a700c25c9b8d7acc0
#
_entry.id   0d5053ddfbbdac6a700c25c9b8d7acc0
#
_cell.length_a   1.000
_cell.length_b   1.000
_cell.length_c   1.000
_cell.angle_alpha   90.00
_cell.angle_beta   90.00
_cell.angle_gamma   90.00
#
_symmetry.space_group_name_H-M   'P 1'
#
loop_
_entity.id
_entity.type
_entity.pdbx_description
1 polymer ?
#
loop_
_entity_poly.entity_id
_entity_poly.type
_entity_poly.pdbx_seq_one_letter_code
_entity_poly.pdbx_strand_id
1 'polypeptide(L)'
;MSDVSRHPIFKQAVEDFLAQFGYGDMVSHEWLETQFGMPSIGDSKALTVDQFRERQFEWLANIEGFKTELLTQHQVCLQSVRGKGYRWVPPHEQTGVAVEEFDRSMKKVFRGAGQKLRNLRIMELSDDQRRANVDTLTRFAALHDMTKRALR
;
A
#
# COMPACT_ATOMS: atom_id res chain seq x y z
N MET A 1 34.38 -5.02 15.73
CA MET A 1 33.52 -4.52 14.64
C MET A 1 32.21 -4.11 15.26
N SER A 2 32.05 -2.84 15.46
CA SER A 2 30.76 -2.30 15.90
C SER A 2 29.78 -2.42 14.73
N ASP A 3 28.83 -3.30 14.89
CA ASP A 3 27.63 -3.33 14.07
C ASP A 3 26.93 -2.00 14.35
N VAL A 4 27.21 -1.00 13.52
CA VAL A 4 26.45 0.24 13.52
C VAL A 4 25.12 -0.14 12.90
N SER A 5 24.24 -0.65 13.74
CA SER A 5 22.83 -0.75 13.42
C SER A 5 22.38 0.66 13.03
N ARG A 6 22.42 0.95 11.74
CA ARG A 6 21.87 2.19 11.23
C ARG A 6 20.39 2.16 11.56
N HIS A 7 20.02 2.93 12.55
CA HIS A 7 18.61 3.17 12.86
C HIS A 7 17.91 3.57 11.57
N PRO A 8 16.87 2.86 11.12
CA PRO A 8 16.16 3.26 9.93
C PRO A 8 15.74 4.72 10.04
N ILE A 9 16.00 5.49 9.01
CA ILE A 9 15.74 6.94 8.98
C ILE A 9 14.28 7.29 9.31
N PHE A 10 13.35 6.38 8.98
CA PHE A 10 11.93 6.58 9.27
C PHE A 10 11.60 6.53 10.76
N LYS A 11 12.43 5.96 11.63
CA LYS A 11 12.19 5.95 13.08
C LYS A 11 12.26 7.34 13.69
N GLN A 12 13.24 8.13 13.27
CA GLN A 12 13.32 9.53 13.70
C GLN A 12 12.12 10.33 13.15
N ALA A 13 11.73 10.06 11.91
CA ALA A 13 10.56 10.68 11.31
C ALA A 13 9.27 10.37 12.10
N VAL A 14 9.14 9.15 12.62
CA VAL A 14 8.01 8.76 13.49
C VAL A 14 7.96 9.60 14.75
N GLU A 15 9.06 9.79 15.44
CA GLU A 15 9.12 10.62 16.66
C GLU A 15 8.75 12.07 16.36
N ASP A 16 9.30 12.64 15.30
CA ASP A 16 9.01 14.00 14.88
C ASP A 16 7.54 14.19 14.48
N PHE A 17 6.97 13.18 13.79
CA PHE A 17 5.57 13.17 13.42
C PHE A 17 4.64 13.20 14.64
N LEU A 18 4.91 12.34 15.62
CA LEU A 18 4.09 12.27 16.84
C LEU A 18 4.17 13.55 17.67
N ALA A 19 5.29 14.27 17.59
CA ALA A 19 5.47 15.55 18.28
C ALA A 19 4.75 16.71 17.59
N GLN A 20 4.57 16.67 16.26
CA GLN A 20 4.10 17.81 15.46
C GLN A 20 2.65 17.68 14.97
N PHE A 21 2.13 16.47 14.80
CA PHE A 21 0.82 16.21 14.20
C PHE A 21 -0.15 15.60 15.20
N GLY A 22 -1.43 15.70 14.90
CA GLY A 22 -2.53 15.11 15.68
C GLY A 22 -3.59 14.48 14.78
N TYR A 23 -4.66 14.01 15.38
CA TYR A 23 -5.77 13.39 14.66
C TYR A 23 -6.36 14.31 13.59
N GLY A 24 -6.54 13.79 12.40
CA GLY A 24 -7.08 14.52 11.27
C GLY A 24 -6.07 15.37 10.50
N ASP A 25 -4.89 15.56 11.04
CA ASP A 25 -3.85 16.37 10.40
C ASP A 25 -3.29 15.68 9.15
N MET A 26 -2.88 16.50 8.20
CA MET A 26 -2.28 16.06 6.94
C MET A 26 -0.77 16.24 6.99
N VAL A 27 -0.04 15.17 6.70
CA VAL A 27 1.41 15.25 6.49
C VAL A 27 1.70 15.27 4.99
N SER A 28 2.43 16.28 4.53
CA SER A 28 2.75 16.45 3.12
C SER A 28 3.89 15.53 2.67
N HIS A 29 3.93 15.24 1.37
CA HIS A 29 5.07 14.51 0.78
C HIS A 29 6.38 15.28 1.00
N GLU A 30 6.38 16.59 0.92
CA GLU A 30 7.56 17.43 1.15
C GLU A 30 8.11 17.29 2.56
N TRP A 31 7.25 17.28 3.57
CA TRP A 31 7.67 17.06 4.96
C TRP A 31 8.33 15.69 5.11
N LEU A 32 7.73 14.65 4.53
CA LEU A 32 8.26 13.29 4.58
C LEU A 32 9.59 13.16 3.83
N GLU A 33 9.71 13.76 2.66
CA GLU A 33 10.96 13.80 1.90
C GLU A 33 12.08 14.43 2.71
N THR A 34 11.80 15.54 3.38
CA THR A 34 12.74 16.21 4.27
C THR A 34 13.16 15.30 5.42
N GLN A 35 12.21 14.64 6.07
CA GLN A 35 12.47 13.74 7.18
C GLN A 35 13.29 12.51 6.76
N PHE A 36 13.07 12.02 5.53
CA PHE A 36 13.83 10.90 4.99
C PHE A 36 15.17 11.31 4.38
N GLY A 37 15.54 12.60 4.46
CA GLY A 37 16.77 13.12 3.92
C GLY A 37 16.85 13.05 2.39
N MET A 38 15.71 13.03 1.72
CA MET A 38 15.64 12.96 0.26
C MET A 38 15.68 14.36 -0.34
N PRO A 39 16.50 14.58 -1.39
CA PRO A 39 16.53 15.87 -2.07
C PRO A 39 15.20 16.14 -2.79
N SER A 40 14.76 17.39 -2.75
CA SER A 40 13.58 17.85 -3.48
C SER A 40 13.78 17.66 -4.99
N ILE A 41 12.73 17.22 -5.69
CA ILE A 41 12.76 17.05 -7.15
C ILE A 41 13.03 18.39 -7.86
N GLY A 42 12.60 19.51 -7.27
CA GLY A 42 12.77 20.85 -7.83
C GLY A 42 14.19 21.39 -7.78
N ASP A 43 15.00 20.90 -6.85
CA ASP A 43 16.38 21.37 -6.63
C ASP A 43 17.44 20.50 -7.31
N SER A 44 17.05 19.39 -7.90
CA SER A 44 17.98 18.47 -8.52
C SER A 44 18.20 18.79 -9.98
N LYS A 45 19.46 18.92 -10.37
CA LYS A 45 19.91 18.76 -11.75
C LYS A 45 19.28 17.50 -12.32
N ALA A 46 18.92 17.50 -13.59
CA ALA A 46 18.26 16.39 -14.26
C ALA A 46 18.77 15.01 -13.78
N LEU A 47 17.91 14.27 -13.07
CA LEU A 47 18.21 12.93 -12.61
C LEU A 47 18.25 11.98 -13.81
N THR A 48 19.22 11.06 -13.82
CA THR A 48 19.19 9.94 -14.76
C THR A 48 18.01 9.02 -14.43
N VAL A 49 17.59 8.19 -15.39
CA VAL A 49 16.49 7.21 -15.17
C VAL A 49 16.80 6.30 -14.01
N ASP A 50 18.06 5.85 -13.87
CA ASP A 50 18.48 4.96 -12.78
C ASP A 50 18.44 5.67 -11.43
N GLN A 51 18.88 6.92 -11.34
CA GLN A 51 18.80 7.73 -10.13
C GLN A 51 17.35 7.98 -9.72
N PHE A 52 16.47 8.21 -10.67
CA PHE A 52 15.04 8.38 -10.41
C PHE A 52 14.41 7.10 -9.85
N ARG A 53 14.76 5.94 -10.41
CA ARG A 53 14.30 4.63 -9.91
C ARG A 53 14.80 4.35 -8.50
N GLU A 54 16.08 4.58 -8.22
CA GLU A 54 16.67 4.44 -6.88
C GLU A 54 15.94 5.32 -5.87
N ARG A 55 15.67 6.58 -6.24
CA ARG A 55 14.93 7.51 -5.41
C ARG A 55 13.51 6.99 -5.10
N GLN A 56 12.82 6.44 -6.09
CA GLN A 56 11.48 5.86 -5.90
C GLN A 56 11.51 4.63 -4.98
N PHE A 57 12.47 3.74 -5.13
CA PHE A 57 12.63 2.58 -4.25
C PHE A 57 12.93 3.00 -2.82
N GLU A 58 13.80 3.97 -2.64
CA GLU A 58 14.14 4.52 -1.33
C GLU A 58 12.92 5.18 -0.68
N TRP A 59 12.16 5.97 -1.43
CA TRP A 59 10.91 6.56 -0.97
C TRP A 59 9.92 5.48 -0.51
N LEU A 60 9.67 4.47 -1.34
CA LEU A 60 8.73 3.39 -1.03
C LEU A 60 9.16 2.62 0.22
N ALA A 61 10.43 2.28 0.35
CA ALA A 61 10.94 1.59 1.53
C ALA A 61 10.77 2.43 2.80
N ASN A 62 11.08 3.70 2.74
CA ASN A 62 10.97 4.62 3.88
C ASN A 62 9.52 4.87 4.27
N ILE A 63 8.63 5.12 3.31
CA ILE A 63 7.22 5.37 3.60
C ILE A 63 6.51 4.12 4.12
N GLU A 64 6.81 2.95 3.60
CA GLU A 64 6.24 1.70 4.11
C GLU A 64 6.72 1.41 5.54
N GLY A 65 8.01 1.58 5.80
CA GLY A 65 8.57 1.47 7.15
C GLY A 65 7.96 2.46 8.13
N PHE A 66 7.82 3.71 7.72
CA PHE A 66 7.21 4.79 8.50
C PHE A 66 5.75 4.48 8.86
N LYS A 67 4.94 4.11 7.88
CA LYS A 67 3.53 3.76 8.07
C LYS A 67 3.36 2.53 8.97
N THR A 68 4.18 1.50 8.76
CA THR A 68 4.13 0.26 9.54
C THR A 68 4.52 0.51 11.00
N GLU A 69 5.58 1.26 11.24
CA GLU A 69 6.02 1.63 12.60
C GLU A 69 4.94 2.43 13.33
N LEU A 70 4.36 3.44 12.68
CA LEU A 70 3.26 4.22 13.23
C LEU A 70 2.06 3.33 13.59
N LEU A 71 1.69 2.43 12.71
CA LEU A 71 0.51 1.59 12.92
C LEU A 71 0.75 0.55 14.02
N THR A 72 1.87 -0.16 13.99
CA THR A 72 2.13 -1.30 14.87
C THR A 72 2.63 -0.90 16.25
N GLN A 73 3.43 0.14 16.35
CA GLN A 73 4.03 0.57 17.60
C GLN A 73 3.27 1.71 18.29
N HIS A 74 2.55 2.53 17.53
CA HIS A 74 1.87 3.73 18.05
C HIS A 74 0.37 3.76 17.77
N GLN A 75 -0.18 2.75 17.09
CA GLN A 75 -1.59 2.65 16.70
C GLN A 75 -2.08 3.87 15.91
N VAL A 76 -1.21 4.39 15.06
CA VAL A 76 -1.49 5.51 14.16
C VAL A 76 -1.71 5.00 12.75
N CYS A 77 -2.90 5.21 12.22
CA CYS A 77 -3.26 4.84 10.85
C CYS A 77 -3.15 6.06 9.93
N LEU A 78 -2.40 5.93 8.85
CA LEU A 78 -2.30 6.94 7.82
C LEU A 78 -3.08 6.53 6.57
N GLN A 79 -3.89 7.45 6.06
CA GLN A 79 -4.63 7.28 4.81
C GLN A 79 -4.01 8.17 3.74
N SER A 80 -3.69 7.59 2.59
CA SER A 80 -3.19 8.34 1.44
C SER A 80 -4.26 9.30 0.91
N VAL A 81 -3.88 10.55 0.70
CA VAL A 81 -4.70 11.57 0.06
C VAL A 81 -4.00 12.00 -1.22
N ARG A 82 -4.60 11.66 -2.35
CA ARG A 82 -4.00 11.87 -3.67
C ARG A 82 -3.57 13.31 -3.88
N GLY A 83 -2.31 13.48 -4.27
CA GLY A 83 -1.73 14.78 -4.58
C GLY A 83 -1.39 15.66 -3.37
N LYS A 84 -1.68 15.21 -2.14
CA LYS A 84 -1.46 16.01 -0.93
C LYS A 84 -0.50 15.36 0.06
N GLY A 85 -0.63 14.09 0.31
CA GLY A 85 0.16 13.37 1.29
C GLY A 85 -0.64 12.32 2.03
N TYR A 86 -0.52 12.28 3.35
CA TYR A 86 -1.19 11.29 4.21
C TYR A 86 -1.94 11.99 5.33
N ARG A 87 -3.14 11.51 5.62
CA ARG A 87 -3.97 12.00 6.73
C ARG A 87 -3.85 11.04 7.92
N TRP A 88 -3.66 11.59 9.12
CA TRP A 88 -3.77 10.81 10.34
C TRP A 88 -5.24 10.51 10.62
N VAL A 89 -5.63 9.27 10.43
CA VAL A 89 -7.04 8.84 10.58
C VAL A 89 -7.41 8.84 12.06
N PRO A 90 -8.46 9.57 12.48
CA PRO A 90 -8.94 9.47 13.85
C PRO A 90 -9.39 8.05 14.19
N PRO A 91 -9.24 7.59 15.45
CA PRO A 91 -9.56 6.22 15.84
C PRO A 91 -10.98 5.76 15.46
N HIS A 92 -11.97 6.64 15.57
CA HIS A 92 -13.37 6.29 15.24
C HIS A 92 -13.63 6.11 13.75
N GLU A 93 -12.74 6.60 12.88
CA GLU A 93 -12.83 6.42 11.42
C GLU A 93 -11.98 5.24 10.92
N GLN A 94 -11.06 4.74 11.72
CA GLN A 94 -10.03 3.79 11.28
C GLN A 94 -10.63 2.48 10.75
N THR A 95 -11.65 1.96 11.41
CA THR A 95 -12.34 0.73 10.95
C THR A 95 -12.95 0.94 9.55
N GLY A 96 -13.63 2.07 9.34
CA GLY A 96 -14.22 2.39 8.04
C GLY A 96 -13.16 2.51 6.93
N VAL A 97 -12.04 3.16 7.22
CA VAL A 97 -10.91 3.27 6.29
C VAL A 97 -10.35 1.90 5.92
N ALA A 98 -10.15 1.03 6.91
CA ALA A 98 -9.65 -0.34 6.67
C ALA A 98 -10.60 -1.14 5.78
N VAL A 99 -11.91 -1.04 6.03
CA VAL A 99 -12.94 -1.74 5.23
C VAL A 99 -12.98 -1.20 3.81
N GLU A 100 -12.93 0.11 3.60
CA GLU A 100 -12.91 0.72 2.27
C GLU A 100 -11.66 0.31 1.47
N GLU A 101 -10.50 0.33 2.08
CA GLU A 101 -9.24 -0.08 1.44
C GLU A 101 -9.28 -1.56 1.06
N PHE A 102 -9.77 -2.41 1.96
CA PHE A 102 -9.97 -3.83 1.70
C PHE A 102 -10.92 -4.05 0.52
N ASP A 103 -12.09 -3.42 0.52
CA ASP A 103 -13.09 -3.56 -0.53
C ASP A 103 -12.54 -3.14 -1.91
N ARG A 104 -11.84 -2.01 -1.96
CA ARG A 104 -11.18 -1.53 -3.19
C ARG A 104 -10.14 -2.51 -3.71
N SER A 105 -9.29 -3.02 -2.82
CA SER A 105 -8.24 -3.98 -3.16
C SER A 105 -8.82 -5.31 -3.63
N MET A 106 -9.86 -5.80 -2.96
CA MET A 106 -10.53 -7.05 -3.31
C MET A 106 -11.23 -6.96 -4.67
N LYS A 107 -11.90 -5.87 -4.97
CA LYS A 107 -12.50 -5.64 -6.29
C LYS A 107 -11.46 -5.73 -7.41
N LYS A 108 -10.31 -5.13 -7.21
CA LYS A 108 -9.20 -5.17 -8.18
C LYS A 108 -8.65 -6.58 -8.34
N VAL A 109 -8.42 -7.29 -7.25
CA VAL A 109 -7.90 -8.67 -7.23
C VAL A 109 -8.87 -9.62 -7.93
N PHE A 110 -10.15 -9.58 -7.59
CA PHE A 110 -11.17 -10.43 -8.21
C PHE A 110 -11.36 -10.13 -9.69
N ARG A 111 -11.30 -8.87 -10.08
CA ARG A 111 -11.39 -8.50 -11.50
C ARG A 111 -10.23 -9.08 -12.31
N GLY A 112 -8.99 -8.92 -11.83
CA GLY A 112 -7.81 -9.42 -12.51
C GLY A 112 -7.77 -10.94 -12.62
N ALA A 113 -8.02 -11.65 -11.53
CA ALA A 113 -8.08 -13.11 -11.51
C ALA A 113 -9.24 -13.64 -12.35
N GLY A 114 -10.42 -13.02 -12.24
CA GLY A 114 -11.58 -13.40 -13.02
C GLY A 114 -11.38 -13.25 -14.52
N GLN A 115 -10.73 -12.19 -14.96
CA GLN A 115 -10.38 -12.02 -16.38
C GLN A 115 -9.47 -13.13 -16.89
N LYS A 116 -8.47 -13.53 -16.13
CA LYS A 116 -7.57 -14.62 -16.50
C LYS A 116 -8.27 -15.97 -16.55
N LEU A 117 -9.15 -16.23 -15.59
CA LEU A 117 -9.89 -17.49 -15.52
C LEU A 117 -10.95 -17.64 -16.63
N ARG A 118 -11.56 -16.53 -17.06
CA ARG A 118 -12.61 -16.54 -18.11
C ARG A 118 -12.08 -16.44 -19.53
N ASN A 119 -10.85 -15.99 -19.72
CA ASN A 119 -10.26 -15.74 -21.04
C ASN A 119 -9.11 -16.69 -21.35
N LEU A 120 -9.32 -17.98 -21.06
CA LEU A 120 -8.38 -19.04 -21.42
C LEU A 120 -8.56 -19.50 -22.87
N ARG A 121 -7.47 -19.96 -23.47
CA ARG A 121 -7.52 -20.69 -24.75
C ARG A 121 -7.99 -22.13 -24.51
N ILE A 122 -9.28 -22.29 -24.28
CA ILE A 122 -9.89 -23.54 -23.84
C ILE A 122 -9.59 -24.69 -24.81
N MET A 123 -9.50 -24.39 -26.10
CA MET A 123 -9.23 -25.40 -27.15
C MET A 123 -7.83 -26.03 -27.04
N GLU A 124 -6.91 -25.35 -26.35
CA GLU A 124 -5.55 -25.87 -26.12
C GLU A 124 -5.44 -26.68 -24.81
N LEU A 125 -6.52 -26.81 -24.05
CA LEU A 125 -6.55 -27.56 -22.81
C LEU A 125 -7.08 -28.99 -23.01
N SER A 126 -6.55 -29.91 -22.20
CA SER A 126 -7.13 -31.25 -22.08
C SER A 126 -8.50 -31.21 -21.40
N ASP A 127 -9.28 -32.28 -21.51
CA ASP A 127 -10.59 -32.37 -20.84
C ASP A 127 -10.47 -32.23 -19.32
N ASP A 128 -9.46 -32.84 -18.71
CA ASP A 128 -9.19 -32.71 -17.27
C ASP A 128 -8.82 -31.28 -16.87
N GLN A 129 -8.03 -30.61 -17.68
CA GLN A 129 -7.69 -29.18 -17.45
C GLN A 129 -8.90 -28.26 -17.58
N ARG A 130 -9.79 -28.54 -18.55
CA ARG A 130 -11.05 -27.81 -18.71
C ARG A 130 -11.95 -27.95 -17.48
N ARG A 131 -12.10 -29.19 -16.99
CA ARG A 131 -12.88 -29.45 -15.75
C ARG A 131 -12.30 -28.74 -14.55
N ALA A 132 -10.98 -28.80 -14.36
CA ALA A 132 -10.30 -28.11 -13.29
C ALA A 132 -10.52 -26.59 -13.35
N ASN A 133 -10.51 -26.01 -14.56
CA ASN A 133 -10.79 -24.61 -14.75
C ASN A 133 -12.24 -24.23 -14.39
N VAL A 134 -13.22 -25.04 -14.80
CA VAL A 134 -14.63 -24.82 -14.44
C VAL A 134 -14.84 -24.90 -12.92
N ASP A 135 -14.23 -25.87 -12.27
CA ASP A 135 -14.29 -26.01 -10.82
C ASP A 135 -13.68 -24.79 -10.11
N THR A 136 -12.54 -24.32 -10.58
CA THR A 136 -11.89 -23.13 -10.05
C THR A 136 -12.75 -21.88 -10.24
N LEU A 137 -13.35 -21.69 -11.40
CA LEU A 137 -14.27 -20.58 -11.67
C LEU A 137 -15.48 -20.60 -10.73
N THR A 138 -16.05 -21.77 -10.49
CA THR A 138 -17.20 -21.91 -9.58
C THR A 138 -16.84 -21.54 -8.15
N ARG A 139 -15.71 -22.05 -7.67
CA ARG A 139 -15.19 -21.71 -6.32
C ARG A 139 -14.84 -20.24 -6.19
N PHE A 140 -14.24 -19.67 -7.22
CA PHE A 140 -13.87 -18.26 -7.28
C PHE A 140 -15.10 -17.35 -7.21
N ALA A 141 -16.15 -17.66 -7.97
CA ALA A 141 -17.40 -16.93 -7.96
C ALA A 141 -18.07 -16.98 -6.57
N ALA A 142 -18.10 -18.16 -5.94
CA ALA A 142 -18.64 -18.34 -4.60
C ALA A 142 -17.85 -17.53 -3.56
N LEU A 143 -16.53 -17.55 -3.63
CA LEU A 143 -15.66 -16.76 -2.74
C LEU A 143 -15.89 -15.25 -2.92
N HIS A 144 -16.02 -14.79 -4.15
CA HIS A 144 -16.32 -13.38 -4.45
C HIS A 144 -17.65 -12.93 -3.83
N ASP A 145 -18.70 -13.74 -3.97
CA ASP A 145 -20.02 -13.44 -3.37
C ASP A 145 -19.96 -13.42 -1.84
N MET A 146 -19.26 -14.38 -1.24
CA MET A 146 -19.04 -14.42 0.22
C MET A 146 -18.32 -13.18 0.71
N THR A 147 -17.27 -12.76 0.02
CA THR A 147 -16.48 -11.57 0.38
C THR A 147 -17.32 -10.30 0.30
N LYS A 148 -18.16 -10.16 -0.73
CA LYS A 148 -19.07 -9.02 -0.86
C LYS A 148 -20.07 -8.93 0.30
N ARG A 149 -20.57 -10.08 0.80
CA ARG A 149 -21.55 -10.13 1.89
C ARG A 149 -20.93 -9.87 3.25
N ALA A 150 -19.70 -10.32 3.47
CA ALA A 150 -19.05 -10.30 4.77
C ALA A 150 -18.83 -8.90 5.35
N LEU A 151 -18.72 -7.88 4.47
CA LEU A 151 -18.42 -6.49 4.87
C LEU A 151 -19.59 -5.50 4.66
N ARG A 152 -20.77 -6.02 4.40
CA ARG A 152 -21.98 -5.20 4.32
C ARG A 152 -22.58 -4.94 5.69
#